data_c5b3ec20b530bd43d291c175b0a2dda2
#
_entry.id   c5b3ec20b530bd43d291c175b0a2dda2
#
_cell.length_a   1.000
_cell.length_b   1.000
_cell.length_c   1.000
_cell.angle_alpha   90.00
_cell.angle_beta   90.00
_cell.angle_gamma   90.00
#
_symmetry.space_group_name_H-M   'P 1'
#
loop_
_entity.id
_entity.type
_entity.pdbx_description
1 polymer ?
#
loop_
_entity_poly.entity_id
_entity_poly.type
_entity_poly.pdbx_seq_one_letter_code
_entity_poly.pdbx_strand_id
1 'polypeptide(L)'
;MNETKFQTKINSEIGELEAVILHTPGPEVENMTPRSVERALYSDILNLSVALQEYEQLSLLLEKITKVYQVKDLLVKVLDNTAHRNSLIGKICLTENVNDYYDELMEMSSRTLANKLIEGLPARIDSLTSFLNDEYYALLPLYNFYFTRDASAVVGNNAVICRMAKKISVRESLIMEAI
;
A
#
# COMPACT_ATOMS: atom_id res chain seq x y z
N MET A 1 -15.95 11.21 -19.53
CA MET A 1 -15.13 12.01 -18.60
C MET A 1 -13.71 11.95 -19.11
N ASN A 2 -13.11 13.11 -19.44
CA ASN A 2 -11.71 13.15 -19.87
C ASN A 2 -10.83 12.67 -18.72
N GLU A 3 -10.19 11.52 -18.88
CA GLU A 3 -9.10 11.13 -18.02
C GLU A 3 -8.00 12.19 -18.16
N THR A 4 -7.81 12.97 -17.12
CA THR A 4 -6.68 13.88 -17.03
C THR A 4 -5.43 13.00 -16.91
N LYS A 5 -4.77 12.73 -18.03
CA LYS A 5 -3.46 12.08 -18.02
C LYS A 5 -2.50 13.02 -17.31
N PHE A 6 -2.08 12.63 -16.11
CA PHE A 6 -0.99 13.33 -15.43
C PHE A 6 0.31 13.01 -16.17
N GLN A 7 0.99 14.06 -16.61
CA GLN A 7 2.34 13.92 -17.14
C GLN A 7 3.31 14.18 -15.99
N THR A 8 3.97 13.13 -15.52
CA THR A 8 5.02 13.28 -14.51
C THR A 8 6.20 14.04 -15.11
N LYS A 9 6.76 15.02 -14.38
CA LYS A 9 7.94 15.77 -14.79
C LYS A 9 8.69 16.26 -13.56
N ILE A 10 9.67 15.50 -13.09
CA ILE A 10 10.51 15.90 -11.97
C ILE A 10 11.95 16.06 -12.43
N ASN A 11 12.43 17.30 -12.46
CA ASN A 11 13.79 17.65 -12.82
C ASN A 11 14.59 18.22 -11.65
N SER A 12 13.96 18.42 -10.49
CA SER A 12 14.58 19.03 -9.30
C SER A 12 13.86 18.57 -8.04
N GLU A 13 14.61 18.32 -6.97
CA GLU A 13 14.08 18.00 -5.65
C GLU A 13 13.71 19.26 -4.83
N ILE A 14 14.09 20.44 -5.32
CA ILE A 14 13.85 21.73 -4.66
C ILE A 14 13.01 22.69 -5.52
N GLY A 15 12.46 22.19 -6.64
CA GLY A 15 11.54 22.95 -7.49
C GLY A 15 10.15 23.07 -6.89
N GLU A 16 9.28 23.81 -7.56
CA GLU A 16 7.88 23.90 -7.18
C GLU A 16 7.20 22.52 -7.23
N LEU A 17 6.52 22.15 -6.15
CA LEU A 17 5.84 20.87 -6.02
C LEU A 17 4.40 21.00 -6.53
N GLU A 18 4.10 20.38 -7.67
CA GLU A 18 2.76 20.43 -8.29
C GLU A 18 1.78 19.42 -7.69
N ALA A 19 2.27 18.22 -7.33
CA ALA A 19 1.46 17.17 -6.71
C ALA A 19 2.33 16.20 -5.91
N VAL A 20 1.73 15.56 -4.90
CA VAL A 20 2.37 14.53 -4.09
C VAL A 20 1.40 13.38 -3.81
N ILE A 21 1.93 12.16 -3.77
CA ILE A 21 1.19 10.98 -3.34
C ILE A 21 1.58 10.67 -1.89
N LEU A 22 0.58 10.58 -1.02
CA LEU A 22 0.73 10.24 0.39
C LEU A 22 -0.09 8.98 0.71
N HIS A 23 0.31 8.29 1.77
CA HIS A 23 -0.49 7.25 2.39
C HIS A 23 -0.61 7.55 3.89
N THR A 24 -1.79 7.94 4.32
CA THR A 24 -2.06 8.17 5.74
C THR A 24 -2.02 6.83 6.49
N PRO A 25 -1.21 6.70 7.55
CA PRO A 25 -1.16 5.50 8.37
C PRO A 25 -2.55 5.05 8.82
N GLY A 26 -2.78 3.75 8.83
CA GLY A 26 -4.06 3.15 9.19
C GLY A 26 -3.91 1.90 10.06
N PRO A 27 -4.93 1.02 10.10
CA PRO A 27 -4.91 -0.22 10.87
C PRO A 27 -3.69 -1.11 10.59
N GLU A 28 -3.06 -1.00 9.43
CA GLU A 28 -1.82 -1.72 9.09
C GLU A 28 -0.71 -1.45 10.10
N VAL A 29 -0.63 -0.23 10.63
CA VAL A 29 0.38 0.15 11.64
C VAL A 29 0.02 -0.40 13.02
N GLU A 30 -1.26 -0.38 13.40
CA GLU A 30 -1.75 -0.86 14.69
C GLU A 30 -1.65 -2.38 14.83
N ASN A 31 -1.78 -3.11 13.71
CA ASN A 31 -1.68 -4.57 13.65
C ASN A 31 -0.23 -5.09 13.79
N MET A 32 0.70 -4.23 14.14
CA MET A 32 2.10 -4.59 14.39
C MET A 32 2.23 -5.40 15.68
N THR A 33 2.91 -6.53 15.59
CA THR A 33 3.20 -7.41 16.73
C THR A 33 4.69 -7.39 17.04
N PRO A 34 5.15 -7.79 18.25
CA PRO A 34 6.58 -7.89 18.55
C PRO A 34 7.38 -8.72 17.53
N ARG A 35 6.77 -9.76 16.95
CA ARG A 35 7.38 -10.56 15.88
C ARG A 35 7.45 -9.85 14.54
N SER A 36 6.48 -9.00 14.23
CA SER A 36 6.46 -8.24 12.96
C SER A 36 7.33 -7.00 13.00
N VAL A 37 7.61 -6.45 14.18
CA VAL A 37 8.47 -5.27 14.39
C VAL A 37 9.85 -5.46 13.74
N GLU A 38 10.55 -6.55 14.04
CA GLU A 38 11.86 -6.85 13.43
C GLU A 38 11.78 -7.06 11.92
N ARG A 39 10.71 -7.73 11.44
CA ARG A 39 10.47 -7.97 10.00
C ARG A 39 10.17 -6.66 9.27
N ALA A 40 9.50 -5.74 9.93
CA ALA A 40 9.13 -4.43 9.40
C ALA A 40 10.23 -3.37 9.55
N LEU A 41 11.38 -3.70 10.16
CA LEU A 41 12.51 -2.80 10.41
C LEU A 41 12.23 -1.70 11.45
N TYR A 42 11.30 -1.94 12.35
CA TYR A 42 11.03 -1.03 13.46
C TYR A 42 11.81 -1.45 14.71
N SER A 43 12.18 -0.48 15.52
CA SER A 43 12.75 -0.70 16.85
C SER A 43 11.70 -0.86 17.94
N ASP A 44 10.47 -0.44 17.67
CA ASP A 44 9.34 -0.50 18.61
C ASP A 44 8.00 -0.50 17.87
N ILE A 45 6.91 -0.82 18.58
CA ILE A 45 5.54 -0.78 18.07
C ILE A 45 5.07 0.66 18.02
N LEU A 46 4.59 1.09 16.85
CA LEU A 46 4.03 2.43 16.69
C LEU A 46 2.64 2.54 17.31
N ASN A 47 2.40 3.65 17.99
CA ASN A 47 1.05 4.02 18.42
C ASN A 47 0.34 4.76 17.29
N LEU A 48 -0.72 4.15 16.73
CA LEU A 48 -1.45 4.71 15.59
C LEU A 48 -2.01 6.11 15.87
N SER A 49 -2.52 6.38 17.08
CA SER A 49 -3.11 7.69 17.40
C SER A 49 -2.07 8.81 17.40
N VAL A 50 -0.84 8.52 17.83
CA VAL A 50 0.28 9.46 17.78
C VAL A 50 0.75 9.65 16.34
N ALA A 51 0.95 8.55 15.62
CA ALA A 51 1.38 8.57 14.21
C ALA A 51 0.39 9.36 13.33
N LEU A 52 -0.92 9.21 13.56
CA LEU A 52 -1.94 9.97 12.84
C LEU A 52 -1.85 11.46 13.10
N GLN A 53 -1.67 11.90 14.36
CA GLN A 53 -1.54 13.31 14.71
C GLN A 53 -0.31 13.95 14.06
N GLU A 54 0.82 13.24 14.06
CA GLU A 54 2.05 13.71 13.43
C GLU A 54 1.92 13.75 11.90
N TYR A 55 1.33 12.71 11.31
CA TYR A 55 1.14 12.64 9.86
C TYR A 55 0.13 13.66 9.34
N GLU A 56 -0.92 13.96 10.12
CA GLU A 56 -1.89 15.01 9.80
C GLU A 56 -1.21 16.39 9.66
N GLN A 57 -0.23 16.70 10.50
CA GLN A 57 0.55 17.94 10.37
C GLN A 57 1.27 18.03 9.02
N LEU A 58 1.87 16.93 8.56
CA LEU A 58 2.51 16.86 7.25
C LEU A 58 1.48 17.02 6.12
N SER A 59 0.38 16.29 6.18
CA SER A 59 -0.67 16.33 5.16
C SER A 59 -1.27 17.73 5.03
N LEU A 60 -1.66 18.34 6.15
CA LEU A 60 -2.23 19.70 6.18
C LEU A 60 -1.25 20.78 5.69
N LEU A 61 0.05 20.59 5.93
CA LEU A 61 1.07 21.50 5.39
C LEU A 61 1.15 21.36 3.87
N LEU A 62 1.23 20.14 3.37
CA LEU A 62 1.32 19.85 1.94
C LEU A 62 0.07 20.29 1.18
N GLU A 63 -1.12 20.10 1.74
CA GLU A 63 -2.38 20.55 1.14
C GLU A 63 -2.47 22.07 0.93
N LYS A 64 -1.72 22.86 1.70
CA LYS A 64 -1.63 24.32 1.51
C LYS A 64 -0.76 24.76 0.35
N ILE A 65 0.17 23.92 -0.09
CA ILE A 65 1.19 24.28 -1.07
C ILE A 65 1.10 23.46 -2.36
N THR A 66 0.42 22.29 -2.32
CA THR A 66 0.36 21.39 -3.47
C THR A 66 -0.89 20.52 -3.45
N LYS A 67 -1.13 19.80 -4.55
CA LYS A 67 -2.20 18.84 -4.66
C LYS A 67 -1.78 17.51 -4.04
N VAL A 68 -2.51 17.07 -3.02
CA VAL A 68 -2.27 15.80 -2.33
C VAL A 68 -3.19 14.71 -2.88
N TYR A 69 -2.64 13.54 -3.18
CA TYR A 69 -3.36 12.32 -3.53
C TYR A 69 -3.10 11.24 -2.49
N GLN A 70 -4.14 10.54 -2.09
CA GLN A 70 -4.00 9.40 -1.18
C GLN A 70 -3.87 8.10 -1.98
N VAL A 71 -2.87 7.28 -1.64
CA VAL A 71 -2.65 5.96 -2.27
C VAL A 71 -3.92 5.13 -2.26
N LYS A 72 -4.62 5.06 -1.12
CA LYS A 72 -5.85 4.27 -0.98
C LYS A 72 -6.95 4.69 -1.97
N ASP A 73 -7.12 5.99 -2.22
CA ASP A 73 -8.14 6.49 -3.14
C ASP A 73 -7.73 6.26 -4.60
N LEU A 74 -6.45 6.37 -4.92
CA LEU A 74 -5.93 6.01 -6.24
C LEU A 74 -6.11 4.52 -6.51
N LEU A 75 -5.76 3.67 -5.54
CA LEU A 75 -5.92 2.22 -5.64
C LEU A 75 -7.38 1.82 -5.86
N VAL A 76 -8.33 2.44 -5.15
CA VAL A 76 -9.77 2.19 -5.37
C VAL A 76 -10.15 2.46 -6.82
N LYS A 77 -9.70 3.58 -7.40
CA LYS A 77 -9.98 3.91 -8.82
C LYS A 77 -9.41 2.87 -9.79
N VAL A 78 -8.20 2.37 -9.52
CA VAL A 78 -7.59 1.28 -10.32
C VAL A 78 -8.43 0.01 -10.20
N LEU A 79 -8.87 -0.35 -8.99
CA LEU A 79 -9.65 -1.56 -8.72
C LEU A 79 -11.08 -1.51 -9.27
N ASP A 80 -11.63 -0.33 -9.57
CA ASP A 80 -12.90 -0.17 -10.26
C ASP A 80 -12.83 -0.62 -11.73
N ASN A 81 -11.63 -0.65 -12.32
CA ASN A 81 -11.42 -1.21 -13.65
C ASN A 81 -11.11 -2.71 -13.55
N THR A 82 -11.99 -3.55 -14.10
CA THR A 82 -11.90 -5.01 -14.01
C THR A 82 -10.59 -5.56 -14.58
N ALA A 83 -10.07 -5.00 -15.68
CA ALA A 83 -8.84 -5.48 -16.30
C ALA A 83 -7.60 -5.19 -15.42
N HIS A 84 -7.51 -3.98 -14.86
CA HIS A 84 -6.45 -3.59 -13.95
C HIS A 84 -6.53 -4.37 -12.64
N ARG A 85 -7.73 -4.55 -12.10
CA ARG A 85 -7.99 -5.37 -10.91
C ARG A 85 -7.49 -6.80 -11.11
N ASN A 86 -7.90 -7.48 -12.18
CA ASN A 86 -7.46 -8.84 -12.50
C ASN A 86 -5.93 -8.95 -12.58
N SER A 87 -5.30 -8.00 -13.26
CA SER A 87 -3.86 -7.96 -13.40
C SER A 87 -3.15 -7.80 -12.05
N LEU A 88 -3.58 -6.83 -11.24
CA LEU A 88 -2.96 -6.55 -9.94
C LEU A 88 -3.15 -7.72 -8.97
N ILE A 89 -4.37 -8.23 -8.82
CA ILE A 89 -4.66 -9.35 -7.91
C ILE A 89 -3.93 -10.60 -8.34
N GLY A 90 -3.90 -10.92 -9.65
CA GLY A 90 -3.13 -12.04 -10.17
C GLY A 90 -1.64 -11.95 -9.85
N LYS A 91 -1.01 -10.76 -10.05
CA LYS A 91 0.39 -10.53 -9.68
C LYS A 91 0.62 -10.72 -8.17
N ILE A 92 -0.25 -10.17 -7.32
CA ILE A 92 -0.15 -10.29 -5.85
C ILE A 92 -0.27 -11.74 -5.42
N CYS A 93 -1.29 -12.46 -5.88
CA CYS A 93 -1.53 -13.86 -5.51
C CYS A 93 -0.35 -14.76 -5.87
N LEU A 94 0.23 -14.57 -7.06
CA LEU A 94 1.43 -15.31 -7.50
C LEU A 94 2.66 -14.95 -6.65
N THR A 95 2.88 -13.67 -6.38
CA THR A 95 4.08 -13.18 -5.68
C THR A 95 4.10 -13.58 -4.22
N GLU A 96 2.94 -13.51 -3.55
CA GLU A 96 2.80 -13.84 -2.13
C GLU A 96 2.36 -15.28 -1.86
N ASN A 97 2.10 -16.05 -2.95
CA ASN A 97 1.70 -17.46 -2.88
C ASN A 97 0.35 -17.67 -2.15
N VAL A 98 -0.62 -16.83 -2.47
CA VAL A 98 -1.98 -16.84 -1.88
C VAL A 98 -3.06 -17.05 -2.96
N ASN A 99 -2.80 -17.93 -3.93
CA ASN A 99 -3.70 -18.18 -5.05
C ASN A 99 -5.09 -18.65 -4.60
N ASP A 100 -5.20 -19.34 -3.48
CA ASP A 100 -6.46 -19.85 -2.91
C ASP A 100 -7.41 -18.72 -2.46
N TYR A 101 -6.92 -17.49 -2.35
CA TYR A 101 -7.69 -16.30 -1.99
C TYR A 101 -8.11 -15.47 -3.19
N TYR A 102 -7.73 -15.86 -4.42
CA TYR A 102 -7.97 -15.05 -5.62
C TYR A 102 -9.45 -14.73 -5.83
N ASP A 103 -10.32 -15.74 -5.79
CA ASP A 103 -11.76 -15.56 -6.02
C ASP A 103 -12.40 -14.68 -4.93
N GLU A 104 -12.06 -14.92 -3.67
CA GLU A 104 -12.51 -14.10 -2.54
C GLU A 104 -12.11 -12.62 -2.71
N LEU A 105 -10.87 -12.35 -3.10
CA LEU A 105 -10.38 -10.99 -3.35
C LEU A 105 -11.11 -10.35 -4.54
N MET A 106 -11.42 -11.14 -5.56
CA MET A 106 -12.13 -10.66 -6.74
C MET A 106 -13.60 -10.32 -6.48
N GLU A 107 -14.25 -10.95 -5.50
CA GLU A 107 -15.64 -10.68 -5.11
C GLU A 107 -15.81 -9.44 -4.23
N MET A 108 -14.74 -8.95 -3.60
CA MET A 108 -14.81 -7.78 -2.71
C MET A 108 -15.15 -6.50 -3.48
N SER A 109 -15.77 -5.53 -2.82
CA SER A 109 -15.86 -4.16 -3.34
C SER A 109 -14.46 -3.54 -3.49
N SER A 110 -14.26 -2.59 -4.42
CA SER A 110 -12.95 -1.94 -4.62
C SER A 110 -12.42 -1.30 -3.35
N ARG A 111 -13.26 -0.69 -2.54
CA ARG A 111 -12.88 -0.09 -1.26
C ARG A 111 -12.44 -1.15 -0.25
N THR A 112 -13.21 -2.22 -0.10
CA THR A 112 -12.87 -3.34 0.80
C THR A 112 -11.57 -4.00 0.37
N LEU A 113 -11.42 -4.25 -0.92
CA LEU A 113 -10.23 -4.85 -1.49
C LEU A 113 -8.99 -3.97 -1.26
N ALA A 114 -9.07 -2.67 -1.53
CA ALA A 114 -7.97 -1.73 -1.25
C ALA A 114 -7.55 -1.77 0.21
N ASN A 115 -8.52 -1.79 1.14
CA ASN A 115 -8.23 -1.93 2.56
C ASN A 115 -7.52 -3.25 2.85
N LYS A 116 -8.03 -4.39 2.35
CA LYS A 116 -7.40 -5.69 2.59
C LYS A 116 -5.99 -5.82 2.00
N LEU A 117 -5.75 -5.20 0.86
CA LEU A 117 -4.42 -5.17 0.26
C LEU A 117 -3.40 -4.33 1.07
N ILE A 118 -3.85 -3.35 1.83
CA ILE A 118 -2.98 -2.49 2.64
C ILE A 118 -2.94 -2.96 4.11
N GLU A 119 -4.12 -3.13 4.72
CA GLU A 119 -4.29 -3.42 6.15
C GLU A 119 -4.05 -4.89 6.50
N GLY A 120 -3.93 -5.74 5.47
CA GLY A 120 -3.74 -7.18 5.60
C GLY A 120 -5.02 -7.99 5.46
N LEU A 121 -4.86 -9.23 4.99
CA LEU A 121 -5.92 -10.22 4.87
C LEU A 121 -5.68 -11.32 5.92
N PRO A 122 -6.58 -11.51 6.89
CA PRO A 122 -6.45 -12.62 7.85
C PRO A 122 -6.42 -13.97 7.15
N ALA A 123 -5.63 -14.90 7.70
CA ALA A 123 -5.62 -16.28 7.24
C ALA A 123 -6.93 -16.99 7.61
N ARG A 124 -7.38 -17.90 6.75
CA ARG A 124 -8.52 -18.78 7.09
C ARG A 124 -8.09 -19.81 8.13
N ILE A 125 -8.88 -19.96 9.16
CA ILE A 125 -8.70 -21.01 10.18
C ILE A 125 -9.68 -22.13 9.84
N ASP A 126 -9.30 -23.03 8.94
CA ASP A 126 -10.11 -24.11 8.41
C ASP A 126 -9.69 -25.50 8.91
N SER A 127 -8.56 -25.58 9.60
CA SER A 127 -8.01 -26.82 10.12
C SER A 127 -7.32 -26.63 11.47
N LEU A 128 -7.10 -27.75 12.20
CA LEU A 128 -6.32 -27.72 13.44
C LEU A 128 -4.88 -27.25 13.18
N THR A 129 -4.33 -27.57 12.02
CA THR A 129 -2.99 -27.14 11.61
C THR A 129 -2.94 -25.62 11.41
N SER A 130 -3.93 -25.03 10.76
CA SER A 130 -4.02 -23.56 10.58
C SER A 130 -4.26 -22.86 11.92
N PHE A 131 -5.02 -23.47 12.84
CA PHE A 131 -5.21 -22.93 14.19
C PHE A 131 -3.92 -22.94 15.03
N LEU A 132 -3.08 -23.96 14.85
CA LEU A 132 -1.79 -24.09 15.55
C LEU A 132 -0.66 -23.30 14.86
N ASN A 133 -0.89 -22.82 13.64
CA ASN A 133 0.07 -22.01 12.91
C ASN A 133 0.01 -20.56 13.42
N ASP A 134 1.14 -20.01 13.80
CA ASP A 134 1.28 -18.64 14.31
C ASP A 134 1.11 -17.57 13.20
N GLU A 135 0.70 -17.96 11.99
CA GLU A 135 0.49 -17.03 10.86
C GLU A 135 -0.95 -16.51 10.85
N TYR A 136 -1.16 -15.37 11.46
CA TYR A 136 -2.48 -14.71 11.52
C TYR A 136 -2.95 -14.10 10.20
N TYR A 137 -2.06 -13.92 9.22
CA TYR A 137 -2.35 -13.23 7.96
C TYR A 137 -1.97 -14.08 6.75
N ALA A 138 -2.89 -14.17 5.78
CA ALA A 138 -2.59 -14.64 4.43
C ALA A 138 -1.81 -13.57 3.65
N LEU A 139 -2.25 -12.30 3.75
CA LEU A 139 -1.51 -11.14 3.27
C LEU A 139 -1.11 -10.29 4.49
N LEU A 140 0.18 -10.16 4.75
CA LEU A 140 0.68 -9.35 5.86
C LEU A 140 0.32 -7.87 5.67
N PRO A 141 0.03 -7.09 6.74
CA PRO A 141 -0.13 -5.65 6.64
C PRO A 141 1.11 -4.97 6.04
N LEU A 142 0.90 -3.88 5.29
CA LEU A 142 1.98 -3.08 4.70
C LEU A 142 2.43 -1.99 5.69
N TYR A 143 3.15 -2.38 6.71
CA TYR A 143 3.51 -1.52 7.85
C TYR A 143 4.25 -0.24 7.45
N ASN A 144 5.04 -0.27 6.35
CA ASN A 144 5.88 0.83 5.90
C ASN A 144 5.28 1.64 4.74
N PHE A 145 4.04 1.39 4.34
CA PHE A 145 3.49 1.97 3.11
C PHE A 145 3.33 3.49 3.17
N TYR A 146 3.35 4.10 4.33
CA TYR A 146 3.38 5.56 4.46
C TYR A 146 4.71 6.19 3.99
N PHE A 147 5.77 5.40 3.79
CA PHE A 147 6.97 5.78 3.05
C PHE A 147 6.79 5.55 1.55
N THR A 148 5.90 6.30 0.91
CA THR A 148 5.52 6.09 -0.50
C THR A 148 6.68 6.17 -1.48
N ARG A 149 7.75 6.90 -1.13
CA ARG A 149 8.94 7.06 -1.97
C ARG A 149 9.81 5.81 -2.07
N ASP A 150 9.75 4.91 -1.10
CA ASP A 150 10.55 3.68 -1.11
C ASP A 150 10.10 2.72 -2.21
N ALA A 151 8.80 2.69 -2.49
CA ALA A 151 8.22 1.81 -3.50
C ALA A 151 8.27 2.39 -4.93
N SER A 152 8.35 3.72 -5.08
CA SER A 152 8.44 4.37 -6.38
C SER A 152 9.05 5.77 -6.30
N ALA A 153 9.75 6.16 -7.36
CA ALA A 153 10.29 7.52 -7.51
C ALA A 153 10.06 8.03 -8.94
N VAL A 154 9.92 9.34 -9.09
CA VAL A 154 9.81 9.97 -10.42
C VAL A 154 11.14 10.63 -10.78
N VAL A 155 11.65 10.34 -11.98
CA VAL A 155 12.89 10.93 -12.52
C VAL A 155 12.61 11.43 -13.93
N GLY A 156 12.68 12.72 -14.14
CA GLY A 156 12.25 13.32 -15.40
C GLY A 156 10.78 13.00 -15.67
N ASN A 157 10.50 12.40 -16.81
CA ASN A 157 9.14 12.03 -17.23
C ASN A 157 8.81 10.55 -16.94
N ASN A 158 9.62 9.86 -16.15
CA ASN A 158 9.48 8.43 -15.90
C ASN A 158 9.20 8.16 -14.43
N ALA A 159 8.19 7.34 -14.15
CA ALA A 159 8.02 6.72 -12.86
C ALA A 159 8.87 5.44 -12.79
N VAL A 160 9.75 5.37 -11.81
CA VAL A 160 10.62 4.23 -11.55
C VAL A 160 10.01 3.43 -10.40
N ILE A 161 9.63 2.19 -10.66
CA ILE A 161 9.13 1.28 -9.63
C ILE A 161 10.34 0.58 -9.00
N CYS A 162 10.48 0.73 -7.68
CA CYS A 162 11.60 0.21 -6.94
C CYS A 162 11.43 -1.29 -6.65
N ARG A 163 12.50 -2.06 -6.82
CA ARG A 163 12.52 -3.45 -6.37
C ARG A 163 12.80 -3.48 -4.86
N MET A 164 11.80 -3.91 -4.09
CA MET A 164 11.94 -3.99 -2.64
C MET A 164 12.87 -5.13 -2.24
N ALA A 165 13.75 -4.87 -1.28
CA ALA A 165 14.72 -5.85 -0.78
C ALA A 165 14.04 -6.96 0.05
N LYS A 166 12.94 -6.64 0.72
CA LYS A 166 12.19 -7.59 1.55
C LYS A 166 10.90 -8.03 0.88
N LYS A 167 10.60 -9.33 0.98
CA LYS A 167 9.39 -9.92 0.41
C LYS A 167 8.10 -9.25 0.92
N ILE A 168 8.07 -8.85 2.20
CA ILE A 168 6.91 -8.19 2.83
C ILE A 168 6.52 -6.88 2.14
N SER A 169 7.47 -6.16 1.57
CA SER A 169 7.24 -4.86 0.91
C SER A 169 7.05 -4.95 -0.62
N VAL A 170 7.10 -6.15 -1.22
CA VAL A 170 6.95 -6.29 -2.68
C VAL A 170 5.58 -5.82 -3.15
N ARG A 171 4.52 -6.05 -2.35
CA ARG A 171 3.16 -5.60 -2.68
C ARG A 171 3.04 -4.08 -2.71
N GLU A 172 3.82 -3.34 -1.93
CA GLU A 172 3.89 -1.87 -2.00
C GLU A 172 4.26 -1.42 -3.42
N SER A 173 5.32 -2.03 -3.99
CA SER A 173 5.74 -1.73 -5.37
C SER A 173 4.70 -2.13 -6.42
N LEU A 174 4.01 -3.27 -6.25
CA LEU A 174 2.94 -3.71 -7.17
C LEU A 174 1.75 -2.74 -7.14
N ILE A 175 1.40 -2.21 -5.97
CA ILE A 175 0.35 -1.20 -5.83
C ILE A 175 0.79 0.11 -6.48
N MET A 176 2.02 0.57 -6.23
CA MET A 176 2.55 1.80 -6.83
C MET A 176 2.70 1.70 -8.36
N GLU A 177 2.99 0.50 -8.90
CA GLU A 177 2.98 0.26 -10.35
C GLU A 177 1.57 0.39 -10.96
N ALA A 178 0.55 0.04 -10.19
CA ALA A 178 -0.82 -0.01 -10.67
C ALA A 178 -1.54 1.36 -10.63
N ILE A 179 -1.17 2.25 -9.70
CA ILE A 179 -1.78 3.58 -9.56
C ILE A 179 -1.11 4.64 -10.41
#